data_a01fabf41e8d87c4d2dd1fbc37de0741
#
_entry.id   a01fabf41e8d87c4d2dd1fbc37de0741
#
_cell.length_a   1.000
_cell.length_b   1.000
_cell.length_c   1.000
_cell.angle_alpha   90.00
_cell.angle_beta   90.00
_cell.angle_gamma   90.00
#
_symmetry.space_group_name_H-M   'P 1'
#
loop_
_entity.id
_entity.type
_entity.pdbx_description
1 polymer ?
#
loop_
_entity_poly.entity_id
_entity_poly.type
_entity_poly.pdbx_seq_one_letter_code
_entity_poly.pdbx_strand_id
1 'polypeptide(L)'
;TDWVDSVVGAAKHSPFSRIRTRFADITADEARARGYIKGNKKEDEVFTLLQRVTSPTTIYKKQRLDRDDILDITDFDVVSYIRGEMKIMLEEELGRAVLIGDGRPVSSKDKIKEDCIRPIYKEDSLYAPRVVLAKETTTEDVLDSIVRAMDDYDGAGNPTWFAEPHMVTEILLLKDKMGHRLF
;
A
#
# COMPACT_ATOMS: atom_id res chain seq x y z
N THR A 1 15.62 1.54 1.52
CA THR A 1 14.93 2.43 0.54
C THR A 1 13.74 3.06 1.23
N ASP A 2 13.60 4.38 1.15
CA ASP A 2 12.64 5.17 1.94
C ASP A 2 11.19 4.66 1.84
N TRP A 3 10.77 4.21 0.66
CA TRP A 3 9.43 3.65 0.48
C TRP A 3 9.26 2.29 1.19
N VAL A 4 10.29 1.44 1.20
CA VAL A 4 10.26 0.14 1.89
C VAL A 4 10.14 0.36 3.38
N ASP A 5 10.94 1.26 3.93
CA ASP A 5 10.93 1.59 5.37
C ASP A 5 9.57 2.17 5.78
N SER A 6 8.96 2.98 4.92
CA SER A 6 7.61 3.53 5.14
C SER A 6 6.54 2.44 5.13
N VAL A 7 6.58 1.51 4.17
CA VAL A 7 5.59 0.42 4.05
C VAL A 7 5.75 -0.60 5.18
N VAL A 8 6.97 -1.08 5.40
CA VAL A 8 7.25 -2.10 6.42
C VAL A 8 7.03 -1.54 7.83
N GLY A 9 7.44 -0.28 8.07
CA GLY A 9 7.23 0.40 9.35
C GLY A 9 5.75 0.68 9.66
N ALA A 10 4.93 0.90 8.64
CA ALA A 10 3.48 1.08 8.78
C ALA A 10 2.73 -0.25 8.93
N ALA A 11 3.28 -1.37 8.45
CA ALA A 11 2.70 -2.69 8.56
C ALA A 11 2.73 -3.17 10.01
N LYS A 12 1.59 -3.13 10.69
CA LYS A 12 1.45 -3.57 12.09
C LYS A 12 0.46 -4.72 12.17
N HIS A 13 0.84 -5.76 12.90
CA HIS A 13 -0.10 -6.80 13.29
C HIS A 13 -1.02 -6.25 14.39
N SER A 14 -2.32 -6.32 14.17
CA SER A 14 -3.33 -6.03 15.19
C SER A 14 -4.27 -7.23 15.30
N PRO A 15 -4.45 -7.81 16.49
CA PRO A 15 -5.41 -8.89 16.69
C PRO A 15 -6.86 -8.40 16.59
N PHE A 16 -7.06 -7.09 16.60
CA PHE A 16 -8.38 -6.48 16.49
C PHE A 16 -8.60 -5.88 15.10
N SER A 17 -9.81 -6.04 14.60
CA SER A 17 -10.25 -5.38 13.37
C SER A 17 -10.20 -3.87 13.56
N ARG A 18 -9.69 -3.15 12.56
CA ARG A 18 -9.89 -1.71 12.49
C ARG A 18 -11.26 -1.44 11.91
N ILE A 19 -11.99 -0.60 12.60
CA ILE A 19 -13.28 -0.08 12.13
C ILE A 19 -12.96 1.24 11.44
N ARG A 20 -13.32 1.36 10.17
CA ARG A 20 -13.33 2.63 9.47
C ARG A 20 -14.76 3.14 9.48
N THR A 21 -14.98 4.29 10.11
CA THR A 21 -16.24 5.01 10.00
C THR A 21 -16.22 5.81 8.69
N ARG A 22 -17.26 5.67 7.90
CA ARG A 22 -17.53 6.60 6.79
C ARG A 22 -18.20 7.86 7.37
N PHE A 23 -18.01 8.97 6.69
CA PHE A 23 -18.84 10.15 6.96
C PHE A 23 -20.29 9.78 6.75
N ALA A 24 -21.16 10.25 7.66
CA ALA A 24 -22.57 10.05 7.51
C ALA A 24 -23.06 10.78 6.24
N ASP A 25 -23.62 10.03 5.30
CA ASP A 25 -24.31 10.64 4.16
C ASP A 25 -25.68 11.11 4.64
N ILE A 26 -25.79 12.42 4.88
CA ILE A 26 -27.05 13.03 5.34
C ILE A 26 -28.17 12.97 4.30
N THR A 27 -27.84 12.59 3.06
CA THR A 27 -28.84 12.39 1.99
C THR A 27 -29.40 10.98 1.99
N ALA A 28 -28.68 10.00 2.53
CA ALA A 28 -29.13 8.62 2.64
C ALA A 28 -30.21 8.49 3.71
N ASP A 29 -31.34 7.87 3.36
CA ASP A 29 -32.46 7.70 4.28
C ASP A 29 -32.10 6.93 5.56
N GLU A 30 -31.18 6.00 5.46
CA GLU A 30 -30.70 5.16 6.57
C GLU A 30 -29.73 5.90 7.51
N ALA A 31 -28.99 6.90 7.02
CA ALA A 31 -28.04 7.69 7.81
C ALA A 31 -28.64 9.02 8.32
N ARG A 32 -29.84 9.37 7.90
CA ARG A 32 -30.48 10.64 8.23
C ARG A 32 -30.99 10.65 9.67
N ALA A 33 -30.52 11.59 10.47
CA ALA A 33 -31.13 11.87 11.75
C ALA A 33 -32.61 12.37 11.55
N ARG A 34 -33.56 11.63 12.05
CA ARG A 34 -35.00 11.97 11.93
C ARG A 34 -35.52 12.56 13.23
N GLY A 35 -36.28 13.63 13.12
CA GLY A 35 -36.97 14.21 14.26
C GLY A 35 -38.00 13.23 14.84
N TYR A 36 -38.05 13.14 16.17
CA TYR A 36 -39.03 12.28 16.84
C TYR A 36 -40.40 12.97 16.92
N ILE A 37 -41.41 12.32 16.38
CA ILE A 37 -42.82 12.72 16.54
C ILE A 37 -43.46 11.78 17.56
N LYS A 38 -44.06 12.32 18.60
CA LYS A 38 -44.69 11.54 19.66
C LYS A 38 -45.78 10.63 19.05
N GLY A 39 -45.66 9.33 19.31
CA GLY A 39 -46.56 8.30 18.79
C GLY A 39 -46.00 7.51 17.58
N ASN A 40 -44.94 7.97 16.96
CA ASN A 40 -44.30 7.21 15.89
C ASN A 40 -43.28 6.18 16.45
N LYS A 41 -43.16 5.07 15.75
CA LYS A 41 -42.10 4.06 16.04
C LYS A 41 -40.75 4.66 15.75
N LYS A 42 -39.80 4.48 16.68
CA LYS A 42 -38.40 4.79 16.43
C LYS A 42 -37.83 3.75 15.46
N GLU A 43 -37.11 4.23 14.48
CA GLU A 43 -36.31 3.35 13.60
C GLU A 43 -34.91 3.14 14.22
N ASP A 44 -34.44 1.90 14.19
CA ASP A 44 -33.14 1.55 14.69
C ASP A 44 -32.10 1.76 13.57
N GLU A 45 -31.00 2.38 13.91
CA GLU A 45 -29.85 2.52 12.99
C GLU A 45 -29.04 1.25 13.03
N VAL A 46 -28.82 0.63 11.86
CA VAL A 46 -28.07 -0.62 11.75
C VAL A 46 -26.64 -0.33 11.32
N PHE A 47 -25.69 -0.60 12.21
CA PHE A 47 -24.27 -0.54 11.89
C PHE A 47 -23.76 -1.90 11.42
N THR A 48 -23.17 -1.94 10.24
CA THR A 48 -22.48 -3.12 9.75
C THR A 48 -20.99 -3.02 10.06
N LEU A 49 -20.51 -3.89 10.95
CA LEU A 49 -19.11 -3.98 11.29
C LEU A 49 -18.42 -4.95 10.32
N LEU A 50 -17.53 -4.42 9.51
CA LEU A 50 -16.65 -5.24 8.66
C LEU A 50 -15.50 -5.76 9.51
N GLN A 51 -15.51 -7.06 9.78
CA GLN A 51 -14.48 -7.71 10.56
C GLN A 51 -13.33 -8.13 9.64
N ARG A 52 -12.11 -7.78 10.05
CA ARG A 52 -10.87 -8.10 9.37
C ARG A 52 -10.01 -8.97 10.28
N VAL A 53 -9.66 -10.14 9.82
CA VAL A 53 -8.76 -11.04 10.56
C VAL A 53 -7.46 -11.15 9.80
N THR A 54 -6.34 -10.88 10.49
CA THR A 54 -4.99 -11.10 9.96
C THR A 54 -4.33 -12.22 10.75
N SER A 55 -3.62 -13.10 10.07
CA SER A 55 -2.86 -14.17 10.68
C SER A 55 -1.37 -13.97 10.39
N PRO A 56 -0.49 -13.94 11.43
CA PRO A 56 0.94 -13.81 11.20
C PRO A 56 1.48 -15.07 10.52
N THR A 57 2.42 -14.87 9.61
CA THR A 57 3.16 -15.94 8.93
C THR A 57 4.64 -15.65 8.97
N THR A 58 5.46 -16.70 8.93
CA THR A 58 6.91 -16.56 8.91
C THR A 58 7.41 -16.57 7.49
N ILE A 59 8.21 -15.58 7.14
CA ILE A 59 8.92 -15.48 5.87
C ILE A 59 10.41 -15.65 6.17
N TYR A 60 11.10 -16.45 5.38
CA TYR A 60 12.54 -16.63 5.52
C TYR A 60 13.23 -16.59 4.16
N LYS A 61 14.48 -16.17 4.19
CA LYS A 61 15.38 -16.21 3.03
C LYS A 61 16.62 -17.00 3.40
N LYS A 62 17.07 -17.85 2.52
CA LYS A 62 18.27 -18.68 2.71
C LYS A 62 19.19 -18.56 1.52
N GLN A 63 20.46 -18.29 1.77
CA GLN A 63 21.50 -18.31 0.76
C GLN A 63 22.57 -19.32 1.17
N ARG A 64 23.15 -20.00 0.19
CA ARG A 64 24.26 -20.92 0.38
C ARG A 64 25.49 -20.32 -0.31
N LEU A 65 26.60 -20.25 0.41
CA LEU A 65 27.91 -19.94 -0.10
C LEU A 65 28.79 -21.17 -0.10
N ASP A 66 29.66 -21.26 -1.09
CA ASP A 66 30.69 -22.28 -1.08
C ASP A 66 31.80 -21.89 -0.09
N ARG A 67 32.35 -22.89 0.59
CA ARG A 67 33.36 -22.65 1.62
C ARG A 67 34.65 -22.08 1.05
N ASP A 68 35.00 -22.50 -0.18
CA ASP A 68 36.21 -22.08 -0.85
C ASP A 68 36.17 -20.59 -1.21
N ASP A 69 35.00 -20.07 -1.60
CA ASP A 69 34.80 -18.64 -1.89
C ASP A 69 34.99 -17.76 -0.64
N ILE A 70 34.73 -18.30 0.55
CA ILE A 70 34.90 -17.57 1.82
C ILE A 70 36.36 -17.54 2.26
N LEU A 71 37.15 -18.62 1.96
CA LEU A 71 38.52 -18.74 2.39
C LEU A 71 39.47 -17.85 1.55
N ASP A 72 39.13 -17.57 0.31
CA ASP A 72 39.93 -16.73 -0.58
C ASP A 72 39.83 -15.22 -0.30
N ILE A 73 38.87 -14.80 0.52
CA ILE A 73 38.62 -13.39 0.85
C ILE A 73 39.05 -13.12 2.30
N THR A 74 40.30 -12.70 2.48
CA THR A 74 40.92 -12.53 3.81
C THR A 74 40.63 -11.19 4.49
N ASP A 75 40.28 -10.15 3.74
CA ASP A 75 40.16 -8.76 4.26
C ASP A 75 38.72 -8.23 4.37
N PHE A 76 37.72 -9.04 4.03
CA PHE A 76 36.34 -8.62 3.97
C PHE A 76 35.44 -9.60 4.70
N ASP A 77 34.62 -9.11 5.64
CA ASP A 77 33.61 -9.95 6.31
C ASP A 77 32.44 -10.24 5.36
N VAL A 78 32.64 -11.21 4.48
CA VAL A 78 31.68 -11.67 3.47
C VAL A 78 30.35 -12.07 4.12
N VAL A 79 30.39 -12.68 5.30
CA VAL A 79 29.19 -13.16 6.00
C VAL A 79 28.34 -11.98 6.46
N SER A 80 28.96 -10.95 7.02
CA SER A 80 28.24 -9.73 7.43
C SER A 80 27.67 -8.98 6.24
N TYR A 81 28.43 -8.88 5.15
CA TYR A 81 27.97 -8.23 3.93
C TYR A 81 26.74 -8.95 3.35
N ILE A 82 26.84 -10.26 3.15
CA ILE A 82 25.73 -11.05 2.61
C ILE A 82 24.51 -10.99 3.50
N ARG A 83 24.69 -11.00 4.81
CA ARG A 83 23.57 -10.85 5.76
C ARG A 83 22.88 -9.50 5.59
N GLY A 84 23.64 -8.43 5.39
CA GLY A 84 23.14 -7.09 5.10
C GLY A 84 22.31 -7.05 3.81
N GLU A 85 22.87 -7.58 2.73
CA GLU A 85 22.21 -7.66 1.43
C GLU A 85 20.91 -8.50 1.49
N MET A 86 20.98 -9.66 2.15
CA MET A 86 19.80 -10.51 2.33
C MET A 86 18.69 -9.81 3.11
N LYS A 87 19.02 -8.99 4.10
CA LYS A 87 18.06 -8.21 4.86
C LYS A 87 17.36 -7.20 3.97
N ILE A 88 18.11 -6.41 3.20
CA ILE A 88 17.57 -5.41 2.28
C ILE A 88 16.63 -6.07 1.25
N MET A 89 17.09 -7.16 0.64
CA MET A 89 16.29 -7.91 -0.34
C MET A 89 15.00 -8.49 0.27
N LEU A 90 15.05 -8.96 1.52
CA LEU A 90 13.88 -9.48 2.23
C LEU A 90 12.88 -8.36 2.54
N GLU A 91 13.35 -7.21 2.99
CA GLU A 91 12.52 -6.05 3.28
C GLU A 91 11.86 -5.49 2.01
N GLU A 92 12.58 -5.44 0.90
CA GLU A 92 12.01 -5.05 -0.41
C GLU A 92 10.94 -6.04 -0.89
N GLU A 93 11.20 -7.34 -0.79
CA GLU A 93 10.23 -8.38 -1.17
C GLU A 93 8.98 -8.31 -0.29
N LEU A 94 9.16 -8.08 1.01
CA LEU A 94 8.06 -7.90 1.95
C LEU A 94 7.25 -6.63 1.66
N GLY A 95 7.92 -5.50 1.43
CA GLY A 95 7.28 -4.24 1.08
C GLY A 95 6.45 -4.37 -0.20
N ARG A 96 7.00 -5.01 -1.22
CA ARG A 96 6.29 -5.30 -2.47
C ARG A 96 5.10 -6.24 -2.26
N ALA A 97 5.26 -7.27 -1.43
CA ALA A 97 4.18 -8.20 -1.12
C ALA A 97 3.03 -7.51 -0.38
N VAL A 98 3.31 -6.56 0.51
CA VAL A 98 2.30 -5.74 1.20
C VAL A 98 1.56 -4.82 0.23
N LEU A 99 2.24 -4.24 -0.76
CA LEU A 99 1.61 -3.33 -1.72
C LEU A 99 0.78 -4.07 -2.77
N ILE A 100 1.35 -5.04 -3.46
CA ILE A 100 0.76 -5.67 -4.67
C ILE A 100 0.64 -7.19 -4.59
N GLY A 101 1.24 -7.83 -3.60
CA GLY A 101 1.41 -9.27 -3.54
C GLY A 101 2.75 -9.72 -4.12
N ASP A 102 3.04 -11.02 -4.01
CA ASP A 102 4.33 -11.59 -4.45
C ASP A 102 4.41 -11.90 -5.94
N GLY A 103 3.34 -11.67 -6.69
CA GLY A 103 3.28 -11.91 -8.14
C GLY A 103 3.36 -13.37 -8.57
N ARG A 104 3.53 -14.31 -7.64
CA ARG A 104 3.63 -15.75 -7.95
C ARG A 104 2.24 -16.37 -8.19
N PRO A 105 2.11 -17.39 -9.06
CA PRO A 105 0.86 -18.09 -9.28
C PRO A 105 0.40 -18.80 -7.99
N VAL A 106 -0.91 -18.97 -7.84
CA VAL A 106 -1.53 -19.62 -6.66
C VAL A 106 -1.01 -21.04 -6.43
N SER A 107 -0.60 -21.73 -7.50
CA SER A 107 -0.05 -23.10 -7.45
C SER A 107 1.40 -23.17 -6.96
N SER A 108 2.10 -22.05 -6.83
CA SER A 108 3.48 -22.03 -6.36
C SER A 108 3.58 -22.40 -4.88
N LYS A 109 4.51 -23.30 -4.55
CA LYS A 109 4.81 -23.67 -3.15
C LYS A 109 5.48 -22.54 -2.38
N ASP A 110 6.12 -21.62 -3.09
CA ASP A 110 6.87 -20.49 -2.52
C ASP A 110 6.02 -19.22 -2.47
N LYS A 111 4.72 -19.32 -2.79
CA LYS A 111 3.80 -18.20 -2.72
C LYS A 111 3.57 -17.77 -1.28
N ILE A 112 3.76 -16.48 -1.03
CA ILE A 112 3.37 -15.86 0.23
C ILE A 112 1.83 -15.90 0.34
N LYS A 113 1.33 -16.35 1.49
CA LYS A 113 -0.12 -16.40 1.73
C LYS A 113 -0.69 -14.99 1.77
N GLU A 114 -1.34 -14.58 0.70
CA GLU A 114 -1.94 -13.25 0.56
C GLU A 114 -3.04 -13.00 1.60
N ASP A 115 -3.72 -14.05 2.06
CA ASP A 115 -4.71 -13.94 3.14
C ASP A 115 -4.08 -13.46 4.46
N CYS A 116 -2.78 -13.73 4.67
CA CYS A 116 -2.06 -13.28 5.84
C CYS A 116 -1.51 -11.86 5.69
N ILE A 117 -1.03 -11.51 4.50
CA ILE A 117 -0.42 -10.20 4.21
C ILE A 117 -1.46 -9.18 3.77
N ARG A 118 -2.47 -9.60 3.00
CA ARG A 118 -3.53 -8.77 2.44
C ARG A 118 -2.99 -7.57 1.66
N PRO A 119 -2.55 -7.79 0.41
CA PRO A 119 -1.98 -6.74 -0.43
C PRO A 119 -2.93 -5.56 -0.57
N ILE A 120 -2.41 -4.35 -0.39
CA ILE A 120 -3.20 -3.11 -0.46
C ILE A 120 -3.91 -2.97 -1.81
N TYR A 121 -3.23 -3.36 -2.89
CA TYR A 121 -3.81 -3.33 -4.24
C TYR A 121 -5.06 -4.20 -4.41
N LYS A 122 -5.18 -5.29 -3.66
CA LYS A 122 -6.32 -6.22 -3.72
C LYS A 122 -7.43 -5.90 -2.72
N GLU A 123 -7.22 -4.91 -1.89
CA GLU A 123 -8.15 -4.56 -0.83
C GLU A 123 -9.38 -3.83 -1.39
N ASP A 124 -10.47 -3.82 -0.61
CA ASP A 124 -11.68 -3.07 -0.95
C ASP A 124 -11.39 -1.57 -1.09
N SER A 125 -12.06 -0.90 -2.03
CA SER A 125 -11.91 0.54 -2.28
C SER A 125 -12.19 1.41 -1.06
N LEU A 126 -12.96 0.90 -0.10
CA LEU A 126 -13.21 1.56 1.18
C LEU A 126 -11.92 1.77 1.99
N TYR A 127 -10.98 0.82 1.89
CA TYR A 127 -9.73 0.84 2.65
C TYR A 127 -8.55 1.36 1.83
N ALA A 128 -8.59 1.14 0.52
CA ALA A 128 -7.54 1.50 -0.40
C ALA A 128 -8.14 2.06 -1.70
N PRO A 129 -8.46 3.36 -1.75
CA PRO A 129 -8.89 4.00 -2.99
C PRO A 129 -7.87 3.76 -4.10
N ARG A 130 -8.36 3.43 -5.29
CA ARG A 130 -7.50 3.12 -6.43
C ARG A 130 -7.96 3.88 -7.65
N VAL A 131 -7.01 4.52 -8.32
CA VAL A 131 -7.22 5.11 -9.64
C VAL A 131 -6.56 4.21 -10.67
N VAL A 132 -7.34 3.71 -11.62
CA VAL A 132 -6.83 2.87 -12.72
C VAL A 132 -6.67 3.76 -13.94
N LEU A 133 -5.44 3.90 -14.39
CA LEU A 133 -5.11 4.67 -15.59
C LEU A 133 -5.06 3.77 -16.82
N ALA A 134 -5.47 4.29 -17.97
CA ALA A 134 -5.33 3.59 -19.24
C ALA A 134 -3.84 3.48 -19.63
N LYS A 135 -3.50 2.47 -20.42
CA LYS A 135 -2.10 2.23 -20.82
C LYS A 135 -1.48 3.38 -21.63
N GLU A 136 -2.30 4.17 -22.31
CA GLU A 136 -1.89 5.28 -23.17
C GLU A 136 -2.09 6.64 -22.49
N THR A 137 -2.17 6.67 -21.16
CA THR A 137 -2.34 7.89 -20.38
C THR A 137 -1.09 8.76 -20.48
N THR A 138 -1.27 10.05 -20.73
CA THR A 138 -0.15 11.01 -20.77
C THR A 138 0.37 11.33 -19.38
N THR A 139 1.58 11.88 -19.27
CA THR A 139 2.16 12.30 -17.98
C THR A 139 1.32 13.41 -17.33
N GLU A 140 0.71 14.30 -18.12
CA GLU A 140 -0.24 15.32 -17.61
C GLU A 140 -1.46 14.67 -16.98
N ASP A 141 -2.08 13.68 -17.65
CA ASP A 141 -3.25 12.97 -17.12
C ASP A 141 -2.93 12.18 -15.84
N VAL A 142 -1.70 11.65 -15.74
CA VAL A 142 -1.23 11.00 -14.52
C VAL A 142 -1.18 12.01 -13.37
N LEU A 143 -0.59 13.18 -13.60
CA LEU A 143 -0.50 14.24 -12.60
C LEU A 143 -1.89 14.71 -12.16
N ASP A 144 -2.77 14.98 -13.11
CA ASP A 144 -4.17 15.36 -12.85
C ASP A 144 -4.90 14.31 -12.02
N SER A 145 -4.68 13.03 -12.34
CA SER A 145 -5.29 11.92 -11.61
C SER A 145 -4.79 11.83 -10.17
N ILE A 146 -3.50 12.12 -9.93
CA ILE A 146 -2.93 12.17 -8.59
C ILE A 146 -3.56 13.31 -7.79
N VAL A 147 -3.65 14.51 -8.40
CA VAL A 147 -4.26 15.67 -7.73
C VAL A 147 -5.73 15.40 -7.39
N ARG A 148 -6.50 14.81 -8.31
CA ARG A 148 -7.89 14.44 -8.05
C ARG A 148 -8.05 13.35 -7.00
N ALA A 149 -7.13 12.39 -6.94
CA ALA A 149 -7.13 11.36 -5.91
C ALA A 149 -6.93 11.91 -4.49
N MET A 150 -6.41 13.15 -4.37
CA MET A 150 -6.31 13.82 -3.07
C MET A 150 -7.67 14.24 -2.50
N ASP A 151 -8.72 14.33 -3.33
CA ASP A 151 -10.07 14.64 -2.86
C ASP A 151 -10.61 13.52 -1.95
N ASP A 152 -10.15 12.29 -2.17
CA ASP A 152 -10.53 11.11 -1.36
C ASP A 152 -9.59 10.89 -0.13
N TYR A 153 -8.65 11.81 0.11
CA TYR A 153 -7.68 11.68 1.19
C TYR A 153 -8.23 12.20 2.52
N ASP A 154 -8.61 11.28 3.40
CA ASP A 154 -9.09 11.56 4.77
C ASP A 154 -8.01 11.44 5.84
N GLY A 155 -6.74 11.34 5.47
CA GLY A 155 -5.62 11.13 6.38
C GLY A 155 -5.24 12.39 7.14
N ALA A 156 -4.67 12.22 8.33
CA ALA A 156 -4.02 13.31 9.06
C ALA A 156 -2.54 13.42 8.65
N GLY A 157 -2.08 14.63 8.37
CA GLY A 157 -0.68 14.92 8.05
C GLY A 157 -0.44 15.18 6.55
N ASN A 158 0.83 15.26 6.18
CA ASN A 158 1.23 15.50 4.80
C ASN A 158 1.39 14.17 4.06
N PRO A 159 0.63 13.93 3.00
CA PRO A 159 0.79 12.72 2.20
C PRO A 159 2.15 12.74 1.50
N THR A 160 2.80 11.59 1.45
CA THR A 160 4.04 11.38 0.72
C THR A 160 3.77 10.53 -0.50
N TRP A 161 4.20 11.01 -1.65
CA TRP A 161 4.06 10.29 -2.90
C TRP A 161 5.37 9.58 -3.26
N PHE A 162 5.27 8.30 -3.57
CA PHE A 162 6.38 7.50 -4.08
C PHE A 162 6.11 7.14 -5.53
N ALA A 163 7.05 7.41 -6.39
CA ALA A 163 6.98 7.13 -7.81
C ALA A 163 8.30 6.60 -8.35
N GLU A 164 8.24 5.96 -9.50
CA GLU A 164 9.43 5.57 -10.23
C GLU A 164 10.23 6.80 -10.66
N PRO A 165 11.58 6.78 -10.56
CA PRO A 165 12.43 7.92 -10.92
C PRO A 165 12.19 8.45 -12.33
N HIS A 166 11.92 7.58 -13.29
CA HIS A 166 11.60 7.96 -14.67
C HIS A 166 10.32 8.82 -14.74
N MET A 167 9.27 8.40 -14.05
CA MET A 167 8.01 9.16 -14.00
C MET A 167 8.19 10.53 -13.35
N VAL A 168 8.97 10.62 -12.27
CA VAL A 168 9.29 11.91 -11.63
C VAL A 168 10.02 12.83 -12.61
N THR A 169 10.98 12.28 -13.36
CA THR A 169 11.72 13.04 -14.37
C THR A 169 10.78 13.57 -15.46
N GLU A 170 9.87 12.75 -15.96
CA GLU A 170 8.91 13.17 -16.97
C GLU A 170 7.99 14.28 -16.47
N ILE A 171 7.50 14.19 -15.23
CA ILE A 171 6.68 15.24 -14.61
C ILE A 171 7.46 16.55 -14.50
N LEU A 172 8.72 16.50 -14.05
CA LEU A 172 9.57 17.71 -13.97
C LEU A 172 9.90 18.31 -15.33
N LEU A 173 9.81 17.53 -16.40
CA LEU A 173 10.05 18.00 -17.78
C LEU A 173 8.79 18.54 -18.47
N LEU A 174 7.62 18.48 -17.83
CA LEU A 174 6.39 19.01 -18.38
C LEU A 174 6.53 20.52 -18.68
N LYS A 175 5.97 20.93 -19.81
CA LYS A 175 6.01 22.30 -20.29
C LYS A 175 4.59 22.81 -20.53
N ASP A 176 4.43 24.10 -20.33
CA ASP A 176 3.20 24.79 -20.71
C ASP A 176 3.09 24.94 -22.27
N LYS A 177 1.96 25.46 -22.73
CA LYS A 177 1.72 25.73 -24.17
C LYS A 177 2.70 26.71 -24.78
N MET A 178 3.43 27.45 -23.96
CA MET A 178 4.44 28.45 -24.38
C MET A 178 5.86 27.86 -24.36
N GLY A 179 6.01 26.62 -23.92
CA GLY A 179 7.29 25.92 -23.86
C GLY A 179 8.08 26.12 -22.55
N HIS A 180 7.53 26.83 -21.56
CA HIS A 180 8.16 27.00 -20.27
C HIS A 180 7.91 25.73 -19.40
N ARG A 181 8.87 25.39 -18.55
CA ARG A 181 8.69 24.30 -17.58
C ARG A 181 7.68 24.69 -16.51
N LEU A 182 6.86 23.74 -16.09
CA LEU A 182 5.85 23.97 -15.04
C LEU A 182 6.45 23.95 -13.62
N PHE A 183 7.61 23.28 -13.46
CA PHE A 183 8.32 23.11 -12.19
C PHE A 183 9.77 23.54 -12.28
#